data_c6dc7530b6a6e9e6dd2c9ef3983ff45d
#
_entry.id   c6dc7530b6a6e9e6dd2c9ef3983ff45d
#
_cell.length_a   1.000
_cell.length_b   1.000
_cell.length_c   1.000
_cell.angle_alpha   90.00
_cell.angle_beta   90.00
_cell.angle_gamma   90.00
#
_symmetry.space_group_name_H-M   'P 1'
#
loop_
_entity.id
_entity.type
_entity.pdbx_description
1 polymer ?
#
loop_
_entity_poly.entity_id
_entity_poly.type
_entity_poly.pdbx_seq_one_letter_code
_entity_poly.pdbx_strand_id
1 'polypeptide(L)'
;MKKIVLIGASGFVGSAILKEAIDRGHKVTAVVRHPEKITLVNKNLVIKQDDVSSSATVTEVSKGADVVISAYNPGWKNPDIAKETTLVYKAIIEGVKKSGVKRFLVVGGAASLFISPGKKLMDAGIIPESFQPAVRALADVYLVDLMAEKSLDWVFFSPAGIIEQG
;
A
#
# COMPACT_ATOMS: atom_id res chain seq x y z
N MET A 1 -5.25 -14.24 -15.91
CA MET A 1 -3.94 -14.19 -15.22
C MET A 1 -3.36 -12.79 -15.40
N LYS A 2 -2.92 -12.15 -14.33
CA LYS A 2 -2.29 -10.81 -14.32
C LYS A 2 -0.89 -10.90 -13.72
N LYS A 3 -0.01 -9.96 -14.10
CA LYS A 3 1.28 -9.73 -13.45
C LYS A 3 1.10 -8.63 -12.41
N ILE A 4 1.24 -8.97 -11.14
CA ILE A 4 1.02 -8.08 -10.00
C ILE A 4 2.35 -7.78 -9.33
N VAL A 5 2.65 -6.51 -9.09
CA VAL A 5 3.67 -6.11 -8.13
C VAL A 5 2.96 -5.78 -6.82
N LEU A 6 3.34 -6.47 -5.74
CA LEU A 6 2.77 -6.29 -4.41
C LEU A 6 3.83 -5.75 -3.46
N ILE A 7 3.67 -4.51 -3.06
CA ILE A 7 4.51 -3.83 -2.07
C ILE A 7 3.92 -4.10 -0.68
N GLY A 8 4.78 -4.48 0.28
CA GLY A 8 4.34 -4.79 1.64
C GLY A 8 3.73 -6.19 1.81
N ALA A 9 4.08 -7.12 0.93
CA ALA A 9 3.55 -8.49 0.90
C ALA A 9 3.77 -9.31 2.18
N SER A 10 4.73 -8.94 3.03
CA SER A 10 5.02 -9.62 4.31
C SER A 10 4.22 -9.07 5.49
N GLY A 11 3.45 -7.99 5.29
CA GLY A 11 2.59 -7.41 6.32
C GLY A 11 1.27 -8.17 6.49
N PHE A 12 0.50 -7.80 7.53
CA PHE A 12 -0.78 -8.45 7.86
C PHE A 12 -1.74 -8.49 6.67
N VAL A 13 -2.07 -7.35 6.08
CA VAL A 13 -2.96 -7.27 4.92
C VAL A 13 -2.26 -7.77 3.65
N GLY A 14 -0.98 -7.42 3.47
CA GLY A 14 -0.22 -7.79 2.28
C GLY A 14 -0.08 -9.30 2.10
N SER A 15 0.06 -10.05 3.18
CA SER A 15 0.15 -11.53 3.12
C SER A 15 -1.18 -12.18 2.70
N ALA A 16 -2.31 -11.62 3.12
CA ALA A 16 -3.62 -12.07 2.69
C ALA A 16 -3.84 -11.78 1.19
N ILE A 17 -3.45 -10.58 0.73
CA ILE A 17 -3.50 -10.22 -0.71
C ILE A 17 -2.59 -11.14 -1.52
N LEU A 18 -1.38 -11.41 -1.03
CA LEU A 18 -0.43 -12.32 -1.69
C LEU A 18 -1.05 -13.70 -1.90
N LYS A 19 -1.59 -14.27 -0.81
CA LYS A 19 -2.22 -15.60 -0.86
C LYS A 19 -3.36 -15.63 -1.87
N GLU A 20 -4.29 -14.69 -1.77
CA GLU A 20 -5.45 -14.60 -2.66
C GLU A 20 -5.04 -14.42 -4.14
N ALA A 21 -4.05 -13.58 -4.42
CA ALA A 21 -3.55 -13.36 -5.78
C ALA A 21 -2.94 -14.64 -6.38
N ILE A 22 -2.19 -15.39 -5.58
CA ILE A 22 -1.61 -16.67 -6.00
C ILE A 22 -2.69 -17.75 -6.20
N ASP A 23 -3.66 -17.85 -5.28
CA ASP A 23 -4.76 -18.80 -5.36
C ASP A 23 -5.62 -18.57 -6.62
N ARG A 24 -5.77 -17.30 -7.04
CA ARG A 24 -6.41 -16.92 -8.32
C ARG A 24 -5.53 -17.13 -9.57
N GLY A 25 -4.33 -17.66 -9.42
CA GLY A 25 -3.43 -17.96 -10.52
C GLY A 25 -2.72 -16.75 -11.12
N HIS A 26 -2.62 -15.62 -10.40
CA HIS A 26 -1.85 -14.47 -10.84
C HIS A 26 -0.35 -14.71 -10.65
N LYS A 27 0.48 -14.03 -11.45
CA LYS A 27 1.93 -13.94 -11.22
C LYS A 27 2.21 -12.75 -10.32
N VAL A 28 2.86 -12.99 -9.17
CA VAL A 28 3.12 -11.95 -8.18
C VAL A 28 4.62 -11.75 -7.99
N THR A 29 5.05 -10.50 -8.10
CA THR A 29 6.35 -10.03 -7.61
C THR A 29 6.11 -9.34 -6.28
N ALA A 30 6.48 -10.00 -5.18
CA ALA A 30 6.40 -9.47 -3.83
C ALA A 30 7.65 -8.64 -3.53
N VAL A 31 7.48 -7.35 -3.26
CA VAL A 31 8.57 -6.43 -2.91
C VAL A 31 8.55 -6.19 -1.41
N VAL A 32 9.61 -6.61 -0.71
CA VAL A 32 9.68 -6.59 0.75
C VAL A 32 11.09 -6.27 1.24
N ARG A 33 11.19 -5.70 2.44
CA ARG A 33 12.47 -5.50 3.13
C ARG A 33 13.00 -6.78 3.77
N HIS A 34 12.11 -7.69 4.15
CA HIS A 34 12.38 -8.91 4.91
C HIS A 34 11.77 -10.13 4.18
N PRO A 35 12.47 -10.68 3.17
CA PRO A 35 11.99 -11.82 2.37
C PRO A 35 11.75 -13.08 3.20
N GLU A 36 12.51 -13.26 4.28
CA GLU A 36 12.39 -14.39 5.20
C GLU A 36 11.04 -14.51 5.90
N LYS A 37 10.24 -13.44 5.90
CA LYS A 37 8.86 -13.42 6.45
C LYS A 37 7.83 -14.01 5.51
N ILE A 38 8.18 -14.25 4.24
CA ILE A 38 7.29 -14.89 3.28
C ILE A 38 7.62 -16.37 3.21
N THR A 39 6.78 -17.19 3.79
CA THR A 39 6.94 -18.65 3.81
C THR A 39 6.23 -19.35 2.65
N LEU A 40 5.38 -18.62 1.91
CA LEU A 40 4.67 -19.15 0.76
C LEU A 40 5.64 -19.49 -0.38
N VAL A 41 5.58 -20.74 -0.86
CA VAL A 41 6.34 -21.21 -2.02
C VAL A 41 5.37 -21.48 -3.16
N ASN A 42 5.53 -20.81 -4.29
CA ASN A 42 4.70 -21.03 -5.48
C ASN A 42 5.48 -20.63 -6.74
N LYS A 43 5.25 -21.37 -7.84
CA LYS A 43 5.90 -21.08 -9.14
C LYS A 43 5.55 -19.72 -9.76
N ASN A 44 4.42 -19.14 -9.33
CA ASN A 44 3.95 -17.83 -9.77
C ASN A 44 4.39 -16.70 -8.84
N LEU A 45 5.19 -16.97 -7.80
CA LEU A 45 5.68 -15.99 -6.85
C LEU A 45 7.17 -15.75 -7.07
N VAL A 46 7.52 -14.48 -7.22
CA VAL A 46 8.91 -13.98 -7.16
C VAL A 46 9.00 -13.04 -5.97
N ILE A 47 9.96 -13.26 -5.09
CA ILE A 47 10.22 -12.38 -3.94
C ILE A 47 11.44 -11.53 -4.27
N LYS A 48 11.29 -10.21 -4.18
CA LYS A 48 12.39 -9.24 -4.31
C LYS A 48 12.60 -8.53 -2.99
N GLN A 49 13.85 -8.57 -2.52
CA GLN A 49 14.28 -7.74 -1.40
C GLN A 49 14.68 -6.37 -1.94
N ASP A 50 13.88 -5.37 -1.64
CA ASP A 50 14.12 -4.01 -2.14
C ASP A 50 13.54 -2.94 -1.22
N ASP A 51 14.05 -1.71 -1.36
CA ASP A 51 13.58 -0.54 -0.61
C ASP A 51 12.73 0.37 -1.51
N VAL A 52 11.44 0.44 -1.20
CA VAL A 52 10.46 1.24 -1.93
C VAL A 52 10.46 2.72 -1.54
N SER A 53 11.36 3.16 -0.68
CA SER A 53 11.59 4.59 -0.41
C SER A 53 12.26 5.31 -1.60
N SER A 54 12.81 4.55 -2.55
CA SER A 54 13.35 5.04 -3.81
C SER A 54 12.36 4.91 -4.96
N SER A 55 11.99 6.01 -5.60
CA SER A 55 11.14 5.97 -6.80
C SER A 55 11.79 5.22 -7.96
N ALA A 56 13.12 5.24 -8.05
CA ALA A 56 13.85 4.47 -9.07
C ALA A 56 13.69 2.97 -8.86
N THR A 57 13.80 2.49 -7.62
CA THR A 57 13.54 1.09 -7.26
C THR A 57 12.11 0.69 -7.63
N VAL A 58 11.11 1.49 -7.21
CA VAL A 58 9.71 1.22 -7.54
C VAL A 58 9.47 1.19 -9.05
N THR A 59 10.09 2.11 -9.80
CA THR A 59 10.03 2.12 -11.26
C THR A 59 10.51 0.80 -11.82
N GLU A 60 11.68 0.35 -11.40
CA GLU A 60 12.32 -0.83 -11.96
C GLU A 60 11.54 -2.12 -11.65
N VAL A 61 11.11 -2.29 -10.40
CA VAL A 61 10.36 -3.49 -10.00
C VAL A 61 8.96 -3.55 -10.61
N SER A 62 8.40 -2.41 -11.02
CA SER A 62 7.04 -2.30 -11.56
C SER A 62 6.99 -2.45 -13.09
N LYS A 63 8.11 -2.35 -13.80
CA LYS A 63 8.13 -2.47 -15.27
C LYS A 63 7.47 -3.75 -15.75
N GLY A 64 6.55 -3.60 -16.70
CA GLY A 64 5.87 -4.72 -17.36
C GLY A 64 4.83 -5.43 -16.48
N ALA A 65 4.48 -4.89 -15.32
CA ALA A 65 3.35 -5.35 -14.53
C ALA A 65 2.03 -4.81 -15.11
N ASP A 66 0.94 -5.56 -14.88
CA ASP A 66 -0.42 -5.13 -15.23
C ASP A 66 -0.99 -4.20 -14.15
N VAL A 67 -0.55 -4.40 -12.88
CA VAL A 67 -1.03 -3.65 -11.72
C VAL A 67 0.03 -3.62 -10.63
N VAL A 68 0.10 -2.50 -9.92
CA VAL A 68 0.84 -2.38 -8.66
C VAL A 68 -0.16 -2.26 -7.52
N ILE A 69 0.03 -3.05 -6.48
CA ILE A 69 -0.76 -3.00 -5.24
C ILE A 69 0.19 -2.64 -4.11
N SER A 70 -0.15 -1.59 -3.35
CA SER A 70 0.58 -1.21 -2.16
C SER A 70 -0.23 -1.48 -0.89
N ALA A 71 0.28 -2.37 -0.07
CA ALA A 71 -0.12 -2.58 1.32
C ALA A 71 1.03 -2.13 2.26
N TYR A 72 1.76 -1.09 1.84
CA TYR A 72 2.89 -0.57 2.58
C TYR A 72 2.44 0.08 3.89
N ASN A 73 3.14 -0.28 4.97
CA ASN A 73 3.05 0.38 6.27
C ASN A 73 4.45 0.34 6.92
N PRO A 74 4.97 1.46 7.44
CA PRO A 74 6.28 1.48 8.09
C PRO A 74 6.36 0.64 9.36
N GLY A 75 5.20 0.31 9.94
CA GLY A 75 5.05 -0.42 11.19
C GLY A 75 4.57 0.49 12.33
N TRP A 76 3.57 0.02 13.07
CA TRP A 76 2.94 0.79 14.16
C TRP A 76 3.88 1.14 15.33
N LYS A 77 5.00 0.45 15.46
CA LYS A 77 6.03 0.72 16.48
C LYS A 77 7.09 1.72 16.01
N ASN A 78 7.01 2.18 14.75
CA ASN A 78 7.95 3.15 14.21
C ASN A 78 7.59 4.57 14.72
N PRO A 79 8.48 5.25 15.45
CA PRO A 79 8.20 6.61 15.95
C PRO A 79 8.06 7.64 14.82
N ASP A 80 8.69 7.38 13.67
CA ASP A 80 8.63 8.24 12.48
C ASP A 80 7.56 7.81 11.47
N ILE A 81 6.58 6.99 11.88
CA ILE A 81 5.59 6.36 11.01
C ILE A 81 4.90 7.37 10.07
N ALA A 82 4.51 8.55 10.55
CA ALA A 82 3.84 9.56 9.74
C ALA A 82 4.75 10.12 8.65
N LYS A 83 5.98 10.49 9.02
CA LYS A 83 6.99 11.02 8.10
C LYS A 83 7.35 9.98 7.04
N GLU A 84 7.62 8.75 7.47
CA GLU A 84 7.99 7.66 6.57
C GLU A 84 6.83 7.30 5.63
N THR A 85 5.59 7.24 6.12
CA THR A 85 4.41 7.03 5.28
C THR A 85 4.35 8.06 4.16
N THR A 86 4.45 9.35 4.49
CA THR A 86 4.38 10.44 3.50
C THR A 86 5.51 10.34 2.46
N LEU A 87 6.75 10.14 2.90
CA LEU A 87 7.90 10.09 1.99
C LEU A 87 7.84 8.87 1.07
N VAL A 88 7.55 7.70 1.63
CA VAL A 88 7.56 6.45 0.87
C VAL A 88 6.40 6.40 -0.11
N TYR A 89 5.19 6.84 0.27
CA TYR A 89 4.08 6.88 -0.70
C TYR A 89 4.32 7.84 -1.85
N LYS A 90 4.98 8.98 -1.63
CA LYS A 90 5.40 9.85 -2.74
C LYS A 90 6.37 9.15 -3.69
N ALA A 91 7.34 8.40 -3.16
CA ALA A 91 8.26 7.61 -3.96
C ALA A 91 7.55 6.48 -4.72
N ILE A 92 6.59 5.79 -4.07
CA ILE A 92 5.80 4.72 -4.70
C ILE A 92 4.97 5.29 -5.85
N ILE A 93 4.19 6.36 -5.63
CA ILE A 93 3.35 6.98 -6.66
C ILE A 93 4.21 7.43 -7.85
N GLU A 94 5.30 8.14 -7.59
CA GLU A 94 6.23 8.59 -8.64
C GLU A 94 6.83 7.42 -9.42
N GLY A 95 7.27 6.38 -8.72
CA GLY A 95 7.86 5.19 -9.34
C GLY A 95 6.86 4.41 -10.19
N VAL A 96 5.63 4.24 -9.72
CA VAL A 96 4.55 3.61 -10.51
C VAL A 96 4.28 4.42 -11.79
N LYS A 97 4.19 5.74 -11.69
CA LYS A 97 4.04 6.62 -12.88
C LYS A 97 5.15 6.40 -13.89
N LYS A 98 6.40 6.44 -13.44
CA LYS A 98 7.59 6.28 -14.28
C LYS A 98 7.70 4.89 -14.91
N SER A 99 7.16 3.86 -14.26
CA SER A 99 7.19 2.48 -14.78
C SER A 99 6.31 2.24 -16.00
N GLY A 100 5.35 3.15 -16.24
CA GLY A 100 4.34 3.04 -17.29
C GLY A 100 3.12 2.20 -16.91
N VAL A 101 3.09 1.60 -15.72
CA VAL A 101 1.91 0.90 -15.19
C VAL A 101 0.81 1.90 -14.91
N LYS A 102 -0.40 1.65 -15.40
CA LYS A 102 -1.54 2.55 -15.19
C LYS A 102 -2.36 2.20 -13.98
N ARG A 103 -2.56 0.92 -13.70
CA ARG A 103 -3.42 0.46 -12.60
C ARG A 103 -2.65 0.41 -11.28
N PHE A 104 -3.07 1.22 -10.33
CA PHE A 104 -2.45 1.32 -9.01
C PHE A 104 -3.49 1.21 -7.89
N LEU A 105 -3.32 0.26 -6.98
CA LEU A 105 -4.20 0.07 -5.83
C LEU A 105 -3.42 0.34 -4.55
N VAL A 106 -4.02 1.11 -3.66
CA VAL A 106 -3.49 1.40 -2.33
C VAL A 106 -4.44 0.84 -1.28
N VAL A 107 -3.91 0.04 -0.38
CA VAL A 107 -4.63 -0.32 0.84
C VAL A 107 -4.45 0.85 1.82
N GLY A 108 -5.53 1.54 2.04
CA GLY A 108 -5.60 2.70 2.92
C GLY A 108 -6.11 2.37 4.31
N GLY A 109 -6.86 3.31 4.86
CA GLY A 109 -7.49 3.19 6.18
C GLY A 109 -8.85 3.90 6.22
N ALA A 110 -9.61 3.68 7.29
CA ALA A 110 -10.94 4.25 7.48
C ALA A 110 -10.94 5.76 7.82
N ALA A 111 -9.79 6.33 8.16
CA ALA A 111 -9.70 7.70 8.71
C ALA A 111 -10.26 8.80 7.80
N SER A 112 -10.17 8.59 6.47
CA SER A 112 -10.69 9.51 5.46
C SER A 112 -12.19 9.36 5.16
N LEU A 113 -12.85 8.32 5.68
CA LEU A 113 -14.29 8.09 5.49
C LEU A 113 -15.11 9.10 6.27
N PHE A 114 -16.24 9.52 5.69
CA PHE A 114 -17.19 10.38 6.37
C PHE A 114 -18.08 9.57 7.33
N ILE A 115 -18.23 10.08 8.56
CA ILE A 115 -19.15 9.55 9.58
C ILE A 115 -20.45 10.34 9.63
N SER A 116 -20.42 11.57 9.12
CA SER A 116 -21.58 12.44 8.90
C SER A 116 -21.22 13.48 7.85
N PRO A 117 -22.19 14.24 7.30
CA PRO A 117 -21.90 15.29 6.32
C PRO A 117 -20.83 16.26 6.83
N GLY A 118 -19.72 16.38 6.08
CA GLY A 118 -18.61 17.28 6.37
C GLY A 118 -17.64 16.80 7.48
N LYS A 119 -17.90 15.68 8.18
CA LYS A 119 -17.08 15.20 9.27
C LYS A 119 -16.46 13.85 8.95
N LYS A 120 -15.13 13.77 8.86
CA LYS A 120 -14.39 12.52 8.66
C LYS A 120 -14.12 11.80 9.98
N LEU A 121 -13.87 10.50 9.90
CA LEU A 121 -13.52 9.68 11.07
C LEU A 121 -12.30 10.22 11.82
N MET A 122 -11.28 10.70 11.09
CA MET A 122 -10.08 11.28 11.70
C MET A 122 -10.33 12.57 12.50
N ASP A 123 -11.47 13.22 12.28
CA ASP A 123 -11.87 14.47 12.96
C ASP A 123 -12.91 14.23 14.05
N ALA A 124 -13.25 12.97 14.29
CA ALA A 124 -14.29 12.58 15.26
C ALA A 124 -13.85 12.60 16.72
N GLY A 125 -12.54 12.68 16.98
CA GLY A 125 -11.99 12.62 18.34
C GLY A 125 -11.97 11.23 18.98
N ILE A 126 -12.27 10.18 18.19
CA ILE A 126 -12.32 8.79 18.69
C ILE A 126 -11.03 8.00 18.42
N ILE A 127 -10.14 8.53 17.59
CA ILE A 127 -8.84 7.90 17.32
C ILE A 127 -7.87 8.30 18.44
N PRO A 128 -7.25 7.33 19.13
CA PRO A 128 -6.26 7.65 20.17
C PRO A 128 -5.14 8.55 19.65
N GLU A 129 -4.67 9.50 20.45
CA GLU A 129 -3.67 10.49 20.04
C GLU A 129 -2.40 9.86 19.48
N SER A 130 -1.95 8.74 20.04
CA SER A 130 -0.77 8.01 19.56
C SER A 130 -0.87 7.51 18.13
N PHE A 131 -2.09 7.28 17.61
CA PHE A 131 -2.31 6.83 16.24
C PHE A 131 -2.63 7.97 15.27
N GLN A 132 -3.03 9.14 15.77
CA GLN A 132 -3.47 10.25 14.91
C GLN A 132 -2.45 10.65 13.84
N PRO A 133 -1.14 10.79 14.14
CA PRO A 133 -0.17 11.17 13.11
C PRO A 133 -0.09 10.16 11.96
N ALA A 134 -0.11 8.86 12.29
CA ALA A 134 -0.02 7.79 11.31
C ALA A 134 -1.27 7.72 10.42
N VAL A 135 -2.45 7.78 11.03
CA VAL A 135 -3.71 7.69 10.27
C VAL A 135 -3.97 8.93 9.42
N ARG A 136 -3.54 10.13 9.88
CA ARG A 136 -3.59 11.36 9.09
C ARG A 136 -2.64 11.28 7.90
N ALA A 137 -1.40 10.85 8.10
CA ALA A 137 -0.43 10.71 7.00
C ALA A 137 -0.95 9.76 5.91
N LEU A 138 -1.55 8.63 6.29
CA LEU A 138 -2.14 7.72 5.31
C LEU A 138 -3.41 8.29 4.64
N ALA A 139 -4.23 9.04 5.38
CA ALA A 139 -5.38 9.74 4.80
C ALA A 139 -4.94 10.81 3.79
N ASP A 140 -3.82 11.52 4.04
CA ASP A 140 -3.28 12.53 3.14
C ASP A 140 -2.72 11.92 1.84
N VAL A 141 -2.23 10.69 1.85
CA VAL A 141 -1.92 9.95 0.61
C VAL A 141 -3.14 9.92 -0.33
N TYR A 142 -4.33 9.70 0.21
CA TYR A 142 -5.57 9.75 -0.58
C TYR A 142 -5.99 11.19 -0.89
N LEU A 143 -6.17 12.02 0.16
CA LEU A 143 -6.82 13.32 0.05
C LEU A 143 -5.97 14.37 -0.68
N VAL A 144 -4.65 14.22 -0.64
CA VAL A 144 -3.72 15.17 -1.25
C VAL A 144 -3.04 14.55 -2.47
N ASP A 145 -2.30 13.45 -2.28
CA ASP A 145 -1.43 12.93 -3.33
C ASP A 145 -2.24 12.25 -4.46
N LEU A 146 -3.14 11.30 -4.13
CA LEU A 146 -3.92 10.56 -5.13
C LEU A 146 -5.02 11.41 -5.77
N MET A 147 -5.70 12.26 -5.00
CA MET A 147 -6.73 13.15 -5.57
C MET A 147 -6.14 14.15 -6.58
N ALA A 148 -4.89 14.56 -6.42
CA ALA A 148 -4.16 15.37 -7.39
C ALA A 148 -3.64 14.58 -8.59
N GLU A 149 -3.50 13.25 -8.46
CA GLU A 149 -2.95 12.38 -9.50
C GLU A 149 -3.96 12.11 -10.62
N LYS A 150 -3.58 12.42 -11.87
CA LYS A 150 -4.48 12.32 -13.04
C LYS A 150 -3.99 11.32 -14.11
N SER A 151 -2.78 10.80 -13.96
CA SER A 151 -2.17 9.93 -14.97
C SER A 151 -2.31 8.43 -14.65
N LEU A 152 -2.68 8.10 -13.41
CA LEU A 152 -2.90 6.74 -12.94
C LEU A 152 -4.39 6.41 -12.84
N ASP A 153 -4.74 5.19 -13.16
CA ASP A 153 -6.03 4.57 -12.82
C ASP A 153 -5.89 3.97 -11.40
N TRP A 154 -6.05 4.82 -10.40
CA TRP A 154 -5.82 4.44 -9.02
C TRP A 154 -7.10 4.09 -8.26
N VAL A 155 -6.96 3.25 -7.26
CA VAL A 155 -7.96 2.96 -6.24
C VAL A 155 -7.32 3.07 -4.86
N PHE A 156 -7.94 3.81 -3.97
CA PHE A 156 -7.63 3.79 -2.55
C PHE A 156 -8.72 3.02 -1.82
N PHE A 157 -8.38 1.83 -1.34
CA PHE A 157 -9.31 0.97 -0.62
C PHE A 157 -9.32 1.34 0.85
N SER A 158 -10.45 1.86 1.35
CA SER A 158 -10.64 2.18 2.76
C SER A 158 -11.30 1.00 3.47
N PRO A 159 -10.55 0.19 4.21
CA PRO A 159 -11.10 -0.93 4.97
C PRO A 159 -11.88 -0.44 6.19
N ALA A 160 -12.53 -1.36 6.91
CA ALA A 160 -13.07 -1.09 8.24
C ALA A 160 -11.98 -0.61 9.21
N GLY A 161 -12.38 0.12 10.27
CA GLY A 161 -11.43 0.66 11.26
C GLY A 161 -10.67 -0.44 12.03
N ILE A 162 -11.28 -1.61 12.16
CA ILE A 162 -10.66 -2.82 12.74
C ILE A 162 -10.75 -3.91 11.69
N ILE A 163 -9.61 -4.54 11.41
CA ILE A 163 -9.49 -5.67 10.48
C ILE A 163 -8.90 -6.83 11.27
N GLU A 164 -9.59 -7.95 11.25
CA GLU A 164 -9.17 -9.20 11.88
C GLU A 164 -9.06 -10.30 10.83
N GLN A 165 -8.27 -11.32 11.13
CA GLN A 165 -8.21 -12.51 10.30
C GLN A 165 -9.44 -13.37 10.58
N GLY A 166 -10.20 -13.68 9.53
CA GLY A 166 -11.37 -14.57 9.63
C GLY A 166 -10.98 -16.04 9.70
#